data_c68a15eecfd224db524727a5043c3dcd
#
_entry.id   c68a15eecfd224db524727a5043c3dcd
#
_cell.length_a   1.000
_cell.length_b   1.000
_cell.length_c   1.000
_cell.angle_alpha   90.00
_cell.angle_beta   90.00
_cell.angle_gamma   90.00
#
_symmetry.space_group_name_H-M   'P 1'
#
loop_
_entity.id
_entity.type
_entity.pdbx_description
1 polymer ?
#
loop_
_entity_poly.entity_id
_entity_poly.type
_entity_poly.pdbx_seq_one_letter_code
_entity_poly.pdbx_strand_id
1 'polypeptide(L)'
;MCIRDSVNEIAPRVHNSGHLTINAFNISQFENHVRAVCSLEKIPLKKISNAKMINLIGNQIKPYRENFKLNENEFFFDYQKKEIKDKRKMGHITTLI
;
A
#
# COMPACT_ATOMS: atom_id res chain seq x y z
N MET A 1 -27.67 -1.21 -8.75
CA MET A 1 -27.41 -2.06 -7.60
C MET A 1 -26.78 -1.27 -6.46
N CYS A 2 -27.21 -1.49 -5.29
CA CYS A 2 -26.61 -0.86 -4.13
C CYS A 2 -25.48 -1.69 -3.59
N ILE A 3 -24.27 -1.21 -3.71
CA ILE A 3 -23.15 -1.79 -3.01
C ILE A 3 -23.19 -1.27 -1.59
N ARG A 4 -23.22 -2.17 -0.66
CA ARG A 4 -23.27 -1.79 0.73
C ARG A 4 -21.88 -1.42 1.21
N ASP A 5 -21.72 -0.16 1.49
CA ASP A 5 -20.55 0.29 2.22
C ASP A 5 -20.72 -0.16 3.66
N SER A 6 -19.75 -0.86 4.14
CA SER A 6 -19.75 -1.32 5.53
C SER A 6 -18.40 -1.10 6.16
N VAL A 7 -18.43 -0.88 7.47
CA VAL A 7 -17.19 -0.78 8.23
C VAL A 7 -16.59 -2.18 8.35
N ASN A 8 -15.39 -2.35 7.83
CA ASN A 8 -14.65 -3.61 7.94
C ASN A 8 -13.81 -3.64 9.21
N GLU A 9 -13.14 -2.55 9.51
CA GLU A 9 -12.26 -2.44 10.66
C GLU A 9 -12.11 -0.98 11.07
N ILE A 10 -11.95 -0.72 12.35
CA ILE A 10 -11.62 0.60 12.87
C ILE A 10 -10.30 0.50 13.64
N ALA A 11 -9.35 1.35 13.31
CA ALA A 11 -8.08 1.45 14.00
C ALA A 11 -7.62 2.91 14.05
N PRO A 12 -6.96 3.35 15.14
CA PRO A 12 -6.46 4.74 15.23
C PRO A 12 -5.14 4.92 14.48
N ARG A 13 -5.03 4.35 13.31
CA ARG A 13 -3.84 4.35 12.47
C ARG A 13 -4.19 3.98 11.03
N VAL A 14 -3.26 4.20 10.11
CA VAL A 14 -3.43 3.75 8.73
C VAL A 14 -3.38 2.23 8.68
N HIS A 15 -4.34 1.62 8.00
CA HIS A 15 -4.38 0.17 7.80
C HIS A 15 -3.40 -0.26 6.71
N ASN A 16 -2.95 -1.52 6.75
CA ASN A 16 -2.05 -2.07 5.73
C ASN A 16 -2.57 -1.87 4.31
N SER A 17 -3.88 -1.98 4.10
CA SER A 17 -4.49 -1.75 2.78
C SER A 17 -4.26 -0.34 2.23
N GLY A 18 -3.90 0.62 3.08
CA GLY A 18 -3.59 1.98 2.66
C GLY A 18 -2.35 2.09 1.78
N HIS A 19 -1.47 1.07 1.76
CA HIS A 19 -0.31 1.05 0.87
C HIS A 19 -0.68 1.16 -0.61
N LEU A 20 -1.86 0.70 -0.99
CA LEU A 20 -2.34 0.81 -2.36
C LEU A 20 -2.43 2.27 -2.81
N THR A 21 -2.71 3.20 -1.90
CA THR A 21 -2.85 4.61 -2.22
C THR A 21 -1.54 5.29 -2.59
N ILE A 22 -0.39 4.69 -2.25
CA ILE A 22 0.93 5.25 -2.58
C ILE A 22 1.08 5.45 -4.10
N ASN A 23 0.62 4.48 -4.88
CA ASN A 23 0.77 4.51 -6.34
C ASN A 23 -0.54 4.78 -7.09
N ALA A 24 -1.71 4.48 -6.48
CA ALA A 24 -2.99 4.60 -7.15
C ALA A 24 -3.62 5.99 -7.03
N PHE A 25 -3.16 6.82 -6.11
CA PHE A 25 -3.71 8.15 -5.84
C PHE A 25 -2.63 9.22 -5.88
N ASN A 26 -3.05 10.48 -6.08
CA ASN A 26 -2.13 11.62 -6.09
C ASN A 26 -1.45 11.87 -4.74
N ILE A 27 -2.09 11.44 -3.68
CA ILE A 27 -1.55 11.53 -2.32
C ILE A 27 -1.85 10.22 -1.60
N SER A 28 -0.86 9.68 -0.86
CA SER A 28 -1.07 8.45 -0.12
C SER A 28 -1.91 8.70 1.13
N GLN A 29 -2.55 7.65 1.64
CA GLN A 29 -3.27 7.72 2.91
C GLN A 29 -2.32 8.07 4.06
N PHE A 30 -1.06 7.65 3.96
CA PHE A 30 -0.04 7.96 4.97
C PHE A 30 0.26 9.46 5.04
N GLU A 31 0.43 10.10 3.89
CA GLU A 31 0.65 11.54 3.83
C GLU A 31 -0.57 12.31 4.33
N ASN A 32 -1.77 11.90 3.94
CA ASN A 32 -3.00 12.49 4.43
C ASN A 32 -3.11 12.41 5.96
N HIS A 33 -2.72 11.26 6.52
CA HIS A 33 -2.74 11.07 7.96
C HIS A 33 -1.79 12.05 8.67
N VAL A 34 -0.57 12.17 8.17
CA VAL A 34 0.42 13.10 8.72
C VAL A 34 -0.08 14.54 8.62
N ARG A 35 -0.63 14.91 7.47
CA ARG A 35 -1.19 16.27 7.28
C ARG A 35 -2.32 16.56 8.25
N ALA A 36 -3.21 15.60 8.47
CA ALA A 36 -4.31 15.76 9.40
C ALA A 36 -3.83 15.93 10.85
N VAL A 37 -2.88 15.10 11.27
CA VAL A 37 -2.33 15.14 12.64
C VAL A 37 -1.55 16.44 12.87
N CYS A 38 -0.82 16.92 11.86
CA CYS A 38 0.00 18.13 11.97
C CYS A 38 -0.77 19.41 11.59
N SER A 39 -2.06 19.31 11.35
CA SER A 39 -2.90 20.45 10.94
C SER A 39 -2.39 21.17 9.68
N LEU A 40 -1.81 20.42 8.76
CA LEU A 40 -1.33 20.94 7.48
C LEU A 40 -2.50 21.11 6.51
N GLU A 41 -2.25 21.90 5.45
CA GLU A 41 -3.27 22.15 4.42
C GLU A 41 -3.76 20.85 3.78
N LYS A 42 -5.07 20.73 3.62
CA LYS A 42 -5.70 19.56 3.04
C LYS A 42 -5.51 19.54 1.52
N ILE A 43 -5.03 18.41 1.00
CA ILE A 43 -4.89 18.18 -0.44
C ILE A 43 -6.10 17.37 -0.93
N PRO A 44 -6.80 17.83 -1.99
CA PRO A 44 -7.90 17.05 -2.56
C PRO A 44 -7.43 15.69 -3.03
N LEU A 45 -8.18 14.66 -2.69
CA LEU A 45 -7.87 13.27 -3.08
C LEU A 45 -8.27 13.04 -4.53
N LYS A 46 -7.34 12.55 -5.34
CA LYS A 46 -7.60 12.22 -6.74
C LYS A 46 -7.06 10.83 -7.06
N LYS A 47 -7.94 9.96 -7.50
CA LYS A 47 -7.55 8.62 -7.93
C LYS A 47 -6.85 8.70 -9.29
N ILE A 48 -5.65 8.14 -9.39
CA ILE A 48 -4.87 8.09 -10.63
C ILE A 48 -5.28 6.89 -11.47
N SER A 49 -5.42 5.72 -10.83
CA SER A 49 -5.72 4.47 -11.53
C SER A 49 -6.36 3.47 -10.59
N ASN A 50 -7.07 2.50 -11.18
CA ASN A 50 -7.42 1.30 -10.45
C ASN A 50 -6.13 0.53 -10.16
N ALA A 51 -6.10 -0.17 -9.04
CA ALA A 51 -4.90 -0.87 -8.63
C ALA A 51 -5.23 -2.13 -7.85
N LYS A 52 -4.27 -3.06 -7.87
CA LYS A 52 -4.32 -4.28 -7.09
C LYS A 52 -3.03 -4.37 -6.27
N MET A 53 -3.16 -4.60 -4.98
CA MET A 53 -2.01 -4.76 -4.09
C MET A 53 -1.95 -6.20 -3.59
N ILE A 54 -0.74 -6.77 -3.62
CA ILE A 54 -0.48 -8.10 -3.08
C ILE A 54 0.57 -7.97 -2.00
N ASN A 55 0.27 -8.45 -0.80
CA ASN A 55 1.24 -8.50 0.28
C ASN A 55 2.24 -9.64 0.03
N LEU A 56 3.51 -9.36 0.27
CA LEU A 56 4.58 -10.35 0.21
C LEU A 56 4.85 -10.83 1.62
N ILE A 57 4.54 -12.09 1.88
CA ILE A 57 4.59 -12.67 3.21
C ILE A 57 5.75 -13.66 3.30
N GLY A 58 6.59 -13.49 4.33
CA GLY A 58 7.71 -14.40 4.57
C GLY A 58 8.67 -14.48 3.39
N ASN A 59 8.96 -15.70 2.93
CA ASN A 59 9.94 -15.94 1.86
C ASN A 59 9.49 -15.44 0.48
N GLN A 60 8.25 -15.01 0.32
CA GLN A 60 7.75 -14.49 -0.96
C GLN A 60 8.52 -13.26 -1.43
N ILE A 61 9.16 -12.54 -0.52
CA ILE A 61 9.92 -11.33 -0.87
C ILE A 61 11.29 -11.63 -1.50
N LYS A 62 11.84 -12.83 -1.28
CA LYS A 62 13.19 -13.16 -1.76
C LYS A 62 13.41 -12.94 -3.25
N PRO A 63 12.55 -13.43 -4.16
CA PRO A 63 12.75 -13.24 -5.60
C PRO A 63 12.80 -11.76 -5.98
N TYR A 64 12.03 -10.92 -5.31
CA TYR A 64 11.97 -9.49 -5.61
C TYR A 64 13.18 -8.72 -5.10
N ARG A 65 13.80 -9.18 -4.03
CA ARG A 65 15.04 -8.58 -3.50
C ARG A 65 16.25 -8.92 -4.37
N GLU A 66 16.23 -10.09 -5.03
CA GLU A 66 17.39 -10.58 -5.75
C GLU A 66 17.56 -9.91 -7.12
N ASN A 67 16.65 -10.07 -8.06
CA ASN A 67 16.76 -9.44 -9.39
C ASN A 67 15.48 -9.56 -10.20
N PHE A 68 14.37 -9.29 -9.59
CA PHE A 68 13.09 -9.41 -10.30
C PHE A 68 12.82 -8.19 -11.16
N LYS A 69 12.53 -8.41 -12.45
CA LYS A 69 12.12 -7.33 -13.35
C LYS A 69 10.63 -7.08 -13.24
N LEU A 70 10.28 -5.89 -12.81
CA LEU A 70 8.88 -5.46 -12.73
C LEU A 70 8.43 -4.92 -14.08
N ASN A 71 7.12 -5.09 -14.38
CA ASN A 71 6.49 -4.43 -15.51
C ASN A 71 6.34 -2.93 -15.22
N GLU A 72 6.07 -2.13 -16.24
CA GLU A 72 5.96 -0.67 -16.10
C GLU A 72 4.86 -0.25 -15.12
N ASN A 73 3.81 -1.05 -15.01
CA ASN A 73 2.66 -0.78 -14.14
C ASN A 73 2.76 -1.45 -12.77
N GLU A 74 3.87 -2.08 -12.46
CA GLU A 74 4.09 -2.75 -11.19
C GLU A 74 5.07 -1.96 -10.31
N PHE A 75 4.75 -1.88 -9.02
CA PHE A 75 5.57 -1.17 -8.06
C PHE A 75 5.82 -2.06 -6.85
N PHE A 76 7.09 -2.28 -6.55
CA PHE A 76 7.53 -3.09 -5.42
C PHE A 76 7.98 -2.18 -4.28
N PHE A 77 7.49 -2.46 -3.09
CA PHE A 77 7.91 -1.76 -1.88
C PHE A 77 8.41 -2.79 -0.86
N ASP A 78 9.67 -2.68 -0.47
CA ASP A 78 10.30 -3.53 0.54
C ASP A 78 10.30 -2.77 1.86
N TYR A 79 9.74 -3.38 2.90
CA TYR A 79 9.73 -2.77 4.23
C TYR A 79 11.10 -2.81 4.89
N GLN A 80 12.09 -3.44 4.23
CA GLN A 80 13.48 -3.50 4.67
C GLN A 80 13.66 -4.19 6.03
N LYS A 81 12.79 -5.13 6.34
CA LYS A 81 12.92 -5.95 7.54
C LYS A 81 14.05 -6.93 7.34
N LYS A 82 15.02 -6.94 8.26
CA LYS A 82 16.22 -7.78 8.15
C LYS A 82 15.91 -9.25 8.26
N GLU A 83 15.01 -9.62 9.14
CA GLU A 83 14.68 -11.01 9.41
C GLU A 83 13.40 -11.42 8.69
N ILE A 84 13.50 -12.48 7.87
CA ILE A 84 12.34 -13.05 7.18
C ILE A 84 11.71 -14.10 8.09
N LYS A 85 10.48 -13.83 8.52
CA LYS A 85 9.71 -14.78 9.35
C LYS A 85 8.48 -15.23 8.60
N ASP A 86 8.07 -16.48 8.79
CA ASP A 86 6.82 -16.99 8.25
C ASP A 86 5.64 -16.11 8.69
N LYS A 87 4.70 -15.88 7.78
CA LYS A 87 3.49 -15.08 8.02
C LYS A 87 3.76 -13.60 8.32
N ARG A 88 5.00 -13.14 8.23
CA ARG A 88 5.31 -11.72 8.39
C ARG A 88 5.16 -11.00 7.06
N LYS A 89 4.49 -9.84 7.10
CA LYS A 89 4.40 -8.97 5.92
C LYS A 89 5.74 -8.28 5.72
N MET A 90 6.43 -8.65 4.64
CA MET A 90 7.78 -8.16 4.34
C MET A 90 7.79 -7.02 3.34
N GLY A 91 6.78 -6.89 2.55
CA GLY A 91 6.63 -5.85 1.55
C GLY A 91 5.32 -6.02 0.79
N HIS A 92 5.20 -5.29 -0.30
CA HIS A 92 4.03 -5.44 -1.17
C HIS A 92 4.36 -5.09 -2.62
N ILE A 93 3.51 -5.56 -3.52
CA ILE A 93 3.52 -5.17 -4.92
C ILE A 93 2.18 -4.54 -5.24
N THR A 94 2.21 -3.37 -5.85
CA THR A 94 1.02 -2.69 -6.38
C THR A 94 1.05 -2.74 -7.89
N THR A 95 -0.01 -3.24 -8.49
CA THR A 95 -0.17 -3.26 -9.95
C THR A 95 -1.28 -2.29 -10.33
N LEU A 96 -0.97 -1.33 -11.19
CA LEU A 96 -1.98 -0.42 -11.74
C LEU A 96 -2.69 -1.13 -12.90
N ILE A 97 -3.99 -1.08 -12.88
CA ILE A 97 -4.82 -1.78 -13.85
C ILE A 97 -5.35 -0.83 -14.91
#